data_047e0822bf46248bdbfd93b79d008967
#
_entry.id   047e0822bf46248bdbfd93b79d008967
#
_cell.length_a   1.000
_cell.length_b   1.000
_cell.length_c   1.000
_cell.angle_alpha   90.00
_cell.angle_beta   90.00
_cell.angle_gamma   90.00
#
_symmetry.space_group_name_H-M   'P 1'
#
loop_
_entity.id
_entity.type
_entity.pdbx_description
1 polymer ?
#
loop_
_entity_poly.entity_id
_entity_poly.type
_entity_poly.pdbx_seq_one_letter_code
_entity_poly.pdbx_strand_id
1 'polypeptide(L)'
;MKDPNYYANIYNAYDKSPKKIRVLDSTLREGEQHPGVSFTNKQRIQIAWMLDYFGVDQIEISPVVSEDHKEATKTIIKQGLKADIVAHGRALKEDIDISLSCDAKWCAAYLGISDIHLKDKLRISREEAMNRAVETVEYAKSHGLKIRFTVEDGSRAEPEFLLKMCKAIEDAGVDRISLPDTVGIMRPIGMYNFVKKVREAVDVPLDAHVHNDIGFALANAFAACDAGVDQIHTTIDGIGERTGIPPLAEVAVALTYLYKSPNDFRLDMLLDLSRLIEEYTSIKPYDSKPIVGSSAYKHKAGTHLAAILRNPAAYEPIPPRAVGNRRRIVFGELAGKTGAAYLMSLLGLDKNDDAAKSVAAGLKGLRMGDLIEIPLEDRLEKKIINDK
;
A
#
# COMPACT_ATOMS: atom_id res chain seq x y z
N MET A 1 27.51 -17.23 1.60
CA MET A 1 26.48 -17.83 0.71
C MET A 1 25.87 -16.68 -0.08
N LYS A 2 25.53 -16.85 -1.38
CA LYS A 2 24.82 -15.81 -2.15
C LYS A 2 23.42 -15.59 -1.55
N ASP A 3 22.90 -14.36 -1.67
CA ASP A 3 21.49 -14.05 -1.37
C ASP A 3 20.60 -15.12 -2.05
N PRO A 4 19.66 -15.77 -1.35
CA PRO A 4 18.74 -16.74 -1.94
C PRO A 4 18.01 -16.21 -3.19
N ASN A 5 17.75 -14.90 -3.23
CA ASN A 5 17.06 -14.24 -4.34
C ASN A 5 18.01 -13.70 -5.43
N TYR A 6 19.32 -13.98 -5.34
CA TYR A 6 20.34 -13.41 -6.24
C TYR A 6 20.00 -13.55 -7.72
N TYR A 7 19.58 -14.73 -8.16
CA TYR A 7 19.25 -14.95 -9.58
C TYR A 7 17.95 -14.31 -10.01
N ALA A 8 16.93 -14.25 -9.13
CA ALA A 8 15.69 -13.50 -9.39
C ALA A 8 15.96 -12.01 -9.50
N ASN A 9 16.85 -11.48 -8.65
CA ASN A 9 17.23 -10.07 -8.67
C ASN A 9 17.96 -9.65 -9.95
N ILE A 10 18.62 -10.59 -10.68
CA ILE A 10 19.17 -10.28 -12.02
C ILE A 10 18.07 -9.88 -13.00
N TYR A 11 16.92 -10.55 -12.96
CA TYR A 11 15.78 -10.21 -13.81
C TYR A 11 15.00 -8.98 -13.34
N ASN A 12 15.09 -8.65 -12.03
CA ASN A 12 14.50 -7.45 -11.44
C ASN A 12 15.40 -6.21 -11.61
N ALA A 13 16.68 -6.38 -12.02
CA ALA A 13 17.63 -5.28 -12.11
C ALA A 13 17.26 -4.31 -13.23
N TYR A 14 17.21 -3.04 -12.87
CA TYR A 14 17.11 -1.92 -13.78
C TYR A 14 18.48 -1.29 -13.98
N ASP A 15 18.77 -0.77 -15.18
CA ASP A 15 20.01 -0.06 -15.52
C ASP A 15 20.14 1.30 -14.80
N LYS A 16 19.19 1.68 -13.98
CA LYS A 16 19.16 2.97 -13.27
C LYS A 16 19.43 2.78 -11.78
N SER A 17 20.17 3.74 -11.21
CA SER A 17 20.32 3.83 -9.76
C SER A 17 18.96 3.90 -9.06
N PRO A 18 18.79 3.25 -7.89
CA PRO A 18 17.56 3.32 -7.15
C PRO A 18 17.15 4.77 -6.88
N LYS A 19 15.96 5.15 -7.33
CA LYS A 19 15.35 6.45 -7.05
C LYS A 19 14.50 6.34 -5.79
N LYS A 20 14.49 7.38 -4.97
CA LYS A 20 13.50 7.45 -3.89
C LYS A 20 12.10 7.56 -4.50
N ILE A 21 11.25 6.56 -4.26
CA ILE A 21 9.81 6.62 -4.50
C ILE A 21 9.14 6.94 -3.17
N ARG A 22 8.40 8.04 -3.14
CA ARG A 22 7.66 8.49 -1.96
C ARG A 22 6.39 7.67 -1.80
N VAL A 23 5.88 7.60 -0.57
CA VAL A 23 4.58 7.00 -0.26
C VAL A 23 3.69 8.05 0.39
N LEU A 24 2.52 8.26 -0.20
CA LEU A 24 1.40 8.96 0.43
C LEU A 24 0.41 7.91 0.90
N ASP A 25 0.09 7.92 2.19
CA ASP A 25 -1.00 7.10 2.70
C ASP A 25 -2.31 7.88 2.77
N SER A 26 -3.34 7.33 2.19
CA SER A 26 -4.68 7.92 2.04
C SER A 26 -5.74 7.19 2.86
N THR A 27 -5.35 6.44 3.90
CA THR A 27 -6.29 5.71 4.78
C THR A 27 -7.33 6.66 5.39
N LEU A 28 -6.92 7.88 5.75
CA LEU A 28 -7.80 8.91 6.34
C LEU A 28 -8.61 9.71 5.30
N ARG A 29 -8.51 9.36 4.02
CA ARG A 29 -9.36 9.93 2.96
C ARG A 29 -9.98 8.84 2.10
N GLU A 30 -9.18 8.13 1.31
CA GLU A 30 -9.60 7.03 0.43
C GLU A 30 -10.13 5.84 1.24
N GLY A 31 -9.45 5.52 2.35
CA GLY A 31 -9.87 4.45 3.25
C GLY A 31 -11.24 4.71 3.87
N GLU A 32 -11.57 5.95 4.22
CA GLU A 32 -12.88 6.32 4.76
C GLU A 32 -14.00 6.32 3.69
N GLN A 33 -13.68 6.20 2.40
CA GLN A 33 -14.68 6.00 1.35
C GLN A 33 -15.11 4.53 1.21
N HIS A 34 -14.43 3.61 1.89
CA HIS A 34 -14.85 2.22 1.91
C HIS A 34 -16.22 2.09 2.62
N PRO A 35 -17.23 1.41 1.99
CA PRO A 35 -18.52 1.22 2.62
C PRO A 35 -18.41 0.58 4.01
N GLY A 36 -18.97 1.25 5.02
CA GLY A 36 -18.91 0.79 6.41
C GLY A 36 -17.72 1.29 7.23
N VAL A 37 -16.81 2.07 6.67
CA VAL A 37 -15.70 2.71 7.41
C VAL A 37 -16.09 4.14 7.79
N SER A 38 -15.94 4.45 9.08
CA SER A 38 -16.05 5.81 9.60
C SER A 38 -15.24 5.89 10.90
N PHE A 39 -14.15 6.64 10.87
CA PHE A 39 -13.30 6.80 12.05
C PHE A 39 -13.77 7.95 12.94
N THR A 40 -13.62 7.77 14.25
CA THR A 40 -13.70 8.88 15.20
C THR A 40 -12.47 9.77 15.10
N ASN A 41 -12.54 11.01 15.59
CA ASN A 41 -11.39 11.91 15.60
C ASN A 41 -10.18 11.31 16.33
N LYS A 42 -10.42 10.61 17.44
CA LYS A 42 -9.35 9.90 18.18
C LYS A 42 -8.67 8.83 17.33
N GLN A 43 -9.44 8.06 16.58
CA GLN A 43 -8.92 7.03 15.68
C GLN A 43 -8.13 7.64 14.52
N ARG A 44 -8.63 8.73 13.89
CA ARG A 44 -7.89 9.46 12.84
C ARG A 44 -6.53 9.94 13.32
N ILE A 45 -6.49 10.55 14.51
CA ILE A 45 -5.25 11.03 15.11
C ILE A 45 -4.29 9.86 15.38
N GLN A 46 -4.78 8.75 15.89
CA GLN A 46 -3.95 7.57 16.17
C GLN A 46 -3.42 6.93 14.89
N ILE A 47 -4.25 6.80 13.84
CA ILE A 47 -3.81 6.30 12.53
C ILE A 47 -2.73 7.22 11.95
N ALA A 48 -2.93 8.55 11.97
CA ALA A 48 -1.94 9.50 11.47
C ALA A 48 -0.60 9.37 12.21
N TRP A 49 -0.64 9.22 13.53
CA TRP A 49 0.56 9.04 14.35
C TRP A 49 1.29 7.72 14.04
N MET A 50 0.53 6.63 13.85
CA MET A 50 1.11 5.33 13.50
C MET A 50 1.72 5.33 12.09
N LEU A 51 1.09 6.00 11.13
CA LEU A 51 1.61 6.16 9.76
C LEU A 51 2.89 7.02 9.73
N ASP A 52 2.93 8.11 10.50
CA ASP A 52 4.14 8.93 10.66
C ASP A 52 5.30 8.13 11.26
N TYR A 53 5.01 7.37 12.32
CA TYR A 53 6.00 6.52 12.98
C TYR A 53 6.46 5.36 12.10
N PHE A 54 5.60 4.84 11.24
CA PHE A 54 5.94 3.85 10.20
C PHE A 54 6.89 4.44 9.16
N GLY A 55 6.76 5.72 8.84
CA GLY A 55 7.66 6.44 7.95
C GLY A 55 7.11 6.72 6.55
N VAL A 56 5.79 6.90 6.37
CA VAL A 56 5.23 7.42 5.11
C VAL A 56 5.67 8.88 4.91
N ASP A 57 5.80 9.30 3.65
CA ASP A 57 6.22 10.67 3.35
C ASP A 57 5.09 11.69 3.47
N GLN A 58 3.84 11.25 3.21
CA GLN A 58 2.64 12.11 3.29
C GLN A 58 1.44 11.33 3.82
N ILE A 59 0.55 12.02 4.52
CA ILE A 59 -0.74 11.50 5.00
C ILE A 59 -1.85 12.40 4.46
N GLU A 60 -2.80 11.82 3.74
CA GLU A 60 -3.92 12.54 3.15
C GLU A 60 -5.18 12.42 4.02
N ILE A 61 -5.85 13.55 4.25
CA ILE A 61 -7.11 13.66 4.98
C ILE A 61 -8.01 14.70 4.32
N SER A 62 -9.35 14.56 4.41
CA SER A 62 -10.30 15.47 3.80
C SER A 62 -11.03 16.34 4.84
N PRO A 63 -10.54 17.53 5.18
CA PRO A 63 -11.19 18.44 6.13
C PRO A 63 -12.54 19.00 5.63
N VAL A 64 -12.82 18.88 4.34
CA VAL A 64 -14.03 19.40 3.69
C VAL A 64 -15.27 18.53 3.91
N VAL A 65 -15.11 17.33 4.45
CA VAL A 65 -16.20 16.35 4.63
C VAL A 65 -17.16 16.79 5.75
N SER A 66 -16.63 17.22 6.90
CA SER A 66 -17.40 17.65 8.06
C SER A 66 -16.54 18.47 9.02
N GLU A 67 -17.20 19.12 10.00
CA GLU A 67 -16.48 19.84 11.06
C GLU A 67 -15.59 18.88 11.89
N ASP A 68 -16.01 17.64 12.14
CA ASP A 68 -15.19 16.63 12.82
C ASP A 68 -13.90 16.33 12.05
N HIS A 69 -13.96 16.17 10.71
CA HIS A 69 -12.77 15.97 9.88
C HIS A 69 -11.85 17.19 9.91
N LYS A 70 -12.43 18.38 9.91
CA LYS A 70 -11.68 19.65 9.99
C LYS A 70 -10.94 19.77 11.32
N GLU A 71 -11.60 19.47 12.44
CA GLU A 71 -10.97 19.49 13.76
C GLU A 71 -9.91 18.39 13.93
N ALA A 72 -10.14 17.19 13.37
CA ALA A 72 -9.12 16.13 13.33
C ALA A 72 -7.90 16.57 12.52
N THR A 73 -8.11 17.20 11.35
CA THR A 73 -7.02 17.70 10.50
C THR A 73 -6.18 18.75 11.23
N LYS A 74 -6.82 19.74 11.87
CA LYS A 74 -6.13 20.75 12.68
C LYS A 74 -5.31 20.12 13.81
N THR A 75 -5.88 19.12 14.49
CA THR A 75 -5.22 18.45 15.60
C THR A 75 -4.02 17.67 15.12
N ILE A 76 -4.12 16.93 14.00
CA ILE A 76 -3.03 16.18 13.39
C ILE A 76 -1.89 17.12 12.97
N ILE A 77 -2.20 18.24 12.31
CA ILE A 77 -1.20 19.23 11.89
C ILE A 77 -0.45 19.82 13.09
N LYS A 78 -1.15 20.14 14.18
CA LYS A 78 -0.55 20.68 15.41
C LYS A 78 0.38 19.72 16.12
N GLN A 79 0.29 18.42 15.86
CA GLN A 79 1.22 17.44 16.44
C GLN A 79 2.65 17.53 15.88
N GLY A 80 2.85 18.22 14.76
CA GLY A 80 4.17 18.39 14.17
C GLY A 80 4.80 17.09 13.68
N LEU A 81 4.01 16.22 13.05
CA LEU A 81 4.45 14.98 12.46
C LEU A 81 5.55 15.22 11.42
N LYS A 82 6.37 14.21 11.15
CA LYS A 82 7.41 14.26 10.10
C LYS A 82 6.79 14.18 8.71
N ALA A 83 5.74 13.37 8.56
CA ALA A 83 4.98 13.26 7.33
C ALA A 83 4.24 14.57 7.03
N ASP A 84 4.29 15.02 5.78
CA ASP A 84 3.48 16.16 5.35
C ASP A 84 1.99 15.79 5.38
N ILE A 85 1.16 16.60 6.01
CA ILE A 85 -0.29 16.43 6.01
C ILE A 85 -0.89 17.13 4.79
N VAL A 86 -1.61 16.37 3.97
CA VAL A 86 -2.23 16.84 2.73
C VAL A 86 -3.73 16.96 2.92
N ALA A 87 -4.24 18.20 2.95
CA ALA A 87 -5.68 18.50 3.05
C ALA A 87 -6.33 18.35 1.67
N HIS A 88 -7.18 17.33 1.50
CA HIS A 88 -7.79 16.99 0.22
C HIS A 88 -9.19 17.61 0.07
N GLY A 89 -9.46 18.20 -1.09
CA GLY A 89 -10.75 18.80 -1.45
C GLY A 89 -10.96 18.84 -2.96
N ARG A 90 -12.09 19.39 -3.37
CA ARG A 90 -12.43 19.63 -4.78
C ARG A 90 -11.63 20.82 -5.32
N ALA A 91 -11.56 20.96 -6.65
CA ALA A 91 -11.03 22.15 -7.29
C ALA A 91 -12.00 23.34 -7.16
N LEU A 92 -12.14 23.85 -5.91
CA LEU A 92 -13.00 24.98 -5.51
C LEU A 92 -12.24 25.83 -4.50
N LYS A 93 -12.40 27.15 -4.60
CA LYS A 93 -11.76 28.12 -3.68
C LYS A 93 -12.16 27.88 -2.22
N GLU A 94 -13.42 27.55 -1.98
CA GLU A 94 -13.97 27.28 -0.65
C GLU A 94 -13.29 26.06 0.02
N ASP A 95 -12.95 25.04 -0.76
CA ASP A 95 -12.25 23.85 -0.24
C ASP A 95 -10.77 24.17 0.08
N ILE A 96 -10.15 25.07 -0.70
CA ILE A 96 -8.80 25.60 -0.40
C ILE A 96 -8.84 26.44 0.88
N ASP A 97 -9.86 27.29 1.08
CA ASP A 97 -10.04 28.10 2.29
C ASP A 97 -10.20 27.23 3.54
N ILE A 98 -10.90 26.09 3.42
CA ILE A 98 -10.99 25.12 4.52
C ILE A 98 -9.59 24.56 4.85
N SER A 99 -8.79 24.23 3.84
CA SER A 99 -7.41 23.77 4.02
C SER A 99 -6.54 24.81 4.72
N LEU A 100 -6.64 26.08 4.32
CA LEU A 100 -5.98 27.22 4.97
C LEU A 100 -6.43 27.37 6.42
N SER A 101 -7.73 27.25 6.70
CA SER A 101 -8.28 27.33 8.06
C SER A 101 -7.79 26.21 8.99
N CYS A 102 -7.19 25.17 8.45
CA CYS A 102 -6.56 24.07 9.20
C CYS A 102 -5.05 24.27 9.40
N ASP A 103 -4.46 25.38 8.96
CA ASP A 103 -3.01 25.63 8.95
C ASP A 103 -2.26 24.59 8.09
N ALA A 104 -2.90 24.02 7.06
CA ALA A 104 -2.27 23.06 6.16
C ALA A 104 -1.14 23.71 5.35
N LYS A 105 -0.03 22.99 5.16
CA LYS A 105 1.05 23.41 4.25
C LYS A 105 0.84 22.86 2.84
N TRP A 106 0.16 21.73 2.73
CA TRP A 106 -0.20 21.07 1.50
C TRP A 106 -1.71 20.95 1.36
N CYS A 107 -2.22 21.32 0.20
CA CYS A 107 -3.56 20.96 -0.21
C CYS A 107 -3.51 20.01 -1.43
N ALA A 108 -4.57 19.26 -1.62
CA ALA A 108 -4.80 18.48 -2.83
C ALA A 108 -6.16 18.84 -3.39
N ALA A 109 -6.19 19.18 -4.68
CA ALA A 109 -7.42 19.45 -5.40
C ALA A 109 -7.64 18.42 -6.50
N TYR A 110 -8.90 18.07 -6.79
CA TYR A 110 -9.22 17.18 -7.90
C TYR A 110 -10.33 17.72 -8.79
N LEU A 111 -10.25 17.39 -10.06
CA LEU A 111 -11.27 17.69 -11.05
C LEU A 111 -11.35 16.57 -12.08
N GLY A 112 -12.56 16.06 -12.35
CA GLY A 112 -12.80 15.06 -13.41
C GLY A 112 -12.61 15.67 -14.80
N ILE A 113 -11.75 15.03 -15.61
CA ILE A 113 -11.39 15.58 -16.94
C ILE A 113 -11.78 14.68 -18.10
N SER A 114 -12.26 13.46 -17.86
CA SER A 114 -12.82 12.63 -18.94
C SER A 114 -14.14 13.18 -19.48
N ASP A 115 -14.45 12.89 -20.73
CA ASP A 115 -15.69 13.39 -21.35
C ASP A 115 -16.94 12.94 -20.56
N ILE A 116 -16.93 11.73 -20.00
CA ILE A 116 -18.05 11.25 -19.18
C ILE A 116 -18.15 12.06 -17.87
N HIS A 117 -17.03 12.38 -17.20
CA HIS A 117 -17.05 13.21 -16.00
C HIS A 117 -17.45 14.65 -16.30
N LEU A 118 -16.94 15.24 -17.37
CA LEU A 118 -17.31 16.59 -17.79
C LEU A 118 -18.81 16.70 -18.08
N LYS A 119 -19.35 15.74 -18.85
CA LYS A 119 -20.74 15.74 -19.27
C LYS A 119 -21.73 15.38 -18.16
N ASP A 120 -21.49 14.24 -17.47
CA ASP A 120 -22.51 13.62 -16.63
C ASP A 120 -22.34 13.92 -15.14
N LYS A 121 -21.10 14.16 -14.68
CA LYS A 121 -20.78 14.48 -13.29
C LYS A 121 -20.75 16.01 -13.04
N LEU A 122 -20.01 16.75 -13.86
CA LEU A 122 -19.73 18.18 -13.66
C LEU A 122 -20.63 19.10 -14.48
N ARG A 123 -21.07 18.68 -15.67
CA ARG A 123 -21.87 19.44 -16.63
C ARG A 123 -21.20 20.74 -17.04
N ILE A 124 -19.92 20.67 -17.34
CA ILE A 124 -19.08 21.78 -17.78
C ILE A 124 -18.33 21.43 -19.06
N SER A 125 -17.91 22.45 -19.79
CA SER A 125 -17.05 22.29 -20.97
C SER A 125 -15.61 21.95 -20.59
N ARG A 126 -14.81 21.48 -21.57
CA ARG A 126 -13.36 21.30 -21.40
C ARG A 126 -12.65 22.61 -21.09
N GLU A 127 -13.12 23.73 -21.66
CA GLU A 127 -12.58 25.08 -21.41
C GLU A 127 -12.82 25.51 -19.96
N GLU A 128 -14.05 25.36 -19.47
CA GLU A 128 -14.38 25.64 -18.05
C GLU A 128 -13.60 24.77 -17.09
N ALA A 129 -13.38 23.48 -17.42
CA ALA A 129 -12.55 22.58 -16.61
C ALA A 129 -11.10 23.06 -16.56
N MET A 130 -10.54 23.48 -17.70
CA MET A 130 -9.20 24.05 -17.80
C MET A 130 -9.06 25.30 -16.95
N ASN A 131 -9.98 26.26 -17.10
CA ASN A 131 -9.96 27.52 -16.36
C ASN A 131 -10.07 27.26 -14.85
N ARG A 132 -10.99 26.38 -14.43
CA ARG A 132 -11.14 26.00 -13.01
C ARG A 132 -9.88 25.36 -12.43
N ALA A 133 -9.21 24.50 -13.18
CA ALA A 133 -7.99 23.85 -12.72
C ALA A 133 -6.86 24.87 -12.52
N VAL A 134 -6.62 25.75 -13.51
CA VAL A 134 -5.62 26.81 -13.44
C VAL A 134 -5.92 27.77 -12.29
N GLU A 135 -7.14 28.30 -12.22
CA GLU A 135 -7.55 29.21 -11.13
C GLU A 135 -7.39 28.59 -9.73
N THR A 136 -7.67 27.29 -9.58
CA THR A 136 -7.50 26.60 -8.30
C THR A 136 -6.03 26.51 -7.91
N VAL A 137 -5.14 26.20 -8.86
CA VAL A 137 -3.69 26.14 -8.62
C VAL A 137 -3.16 27.53 -8.25
N GLU A 138 -3.46 28.56 -9.06
CA GLU A 138 -3.04 29.94 -8.81
C GLU A 138 -3.56 30.46 -7.46
N TYR A 139 -4.80 30.15 -7.11
CA TYR A 139 -5.39 30.55 -5.83
C TYR A 139 -4.64 29.92 -4.65
N ALA A 140 -4.39 28.62 -4.67
CA ALA A 140 -3.63 27.94 -3.62
C ALA A 140 -2.21 28.50 -3.50
N LYS A 141 -1.53 28.72 -4.63
CA LYS A 141 -0.16 29.30 -4.66
C LYS A 141 -0.12 30.72 -4.14
N SER A 142 -1.09 31.56 -4.49
CA SER A 142 -1.16 32.96 -4.00
C SER A 142 -1.36 33.07 -2.49
N HIS A 143 -1.88 31.98 -1.85
CA HIS A 143 -2.05 31.89 -0.40
C HIS A 143 -0.90 31.08 0.29
N GLY A 144 0.19 30.80 -0.44
CA GLY A 144 1.39 30.16 0.10
C GLY A 144 1.30 28.64 0.31
N LEU A 145 0.25 27.98 -0.19
CA LEU A 145 0.13 26.54 -0.12
C LEU A 145 1.00 25.84 -1.18
N LYS A 146 1.48 24.66 -0.84
CA LYS A 146 1.86 23.66 -1.83
C LYS A 146 0.61 22.92 -2.29
N ILE A 147 0.49 22.68 -3.59
CA ILE A 147 -0.68 22.05 -4.17
C ILE A 147 -0.32 20.83 -5.01
N ARG A 148 -1.00 19.71 -4.73
CA ARG A 148 -1.10 18.56 -5.64
C ARG A 148 -2.43 18.65 -6.38
N PHE A 149 -2.39 18.58 -7.71
CA PHE A 149 -3.62 18.55 -8.53
C PHE A 149 -3.84 17.13 -9.09
N THR A 150 -5.04 16.59 -8.89
CA THR A 150 -5.44 15.28 -9.40
C THR A 150 -6.31 15.46 -10.64
N VAL A 151 -5.81 15.00 -11.80
CA VAL A 151 -6.56 14.96 -13.06
C VAL A 151 -7.49 13.73 -13.04
N GLU A 152 -8.61 13.84 -12.27
CA GLU A 152 -9.48 12.70 -11.99
C GLU A 152 -10.02 12.09 -13.29
N ASP A 153 -10.04 10.77 -13.34
CA ASP A 153 -10.41 9.97 -14.53
C ASP A 153 -9.51 10.23 -15.75
N GLY A 154 -8.27 10.62 -15.50
CA GLY A 154 -7.27 10.92 -16.52
C GLY A 154 -6.97 9.75 -17.43
N SER A 155 -7.06 8.50 -16.94
CA SER A 155 -6.87 7.28 -17.73
C SER A 155 -7.90 7.12 -18.86
N ARG A 156 -9.07 7.77 -18.74
CA ARG A 156 -10.16 7.77 -19.74
C ARG A 156 -10.36 9.12 -20.43
N ALA A 157 -9.54 10.10 -20.10
CA ALA A 157 -9.59 11.41 -20.78
C ALA A 157 -9.01 11.34 -22.20
N GLU A 158 -9.47 12.23 -23.05
CA GLU A 158 -8.89 12.38 -24.38
C GLU A 158 -7.39 12.79 -24.22
N PRO A 159 -6.45 12.07 -24.90
CA PRO A 159 -5.02 12.22 -24.61
C PRO A 159 -4.46 13.63 -24.83
N GLU A 160 -4.90 14.35 -25.87
CA GLU A 160 -4.41 15.70 -26.10
C GLU A 160 -4.92 16.69 -25.06
N PHE A 161 -6.18 16.51 -24.63
CA PHE A 161 -6.77 17.34 -23.57
C PHE A 161 -6.08 17.10 -22.23
N LEU A 162 -5.80 15.81 -21.89
CA LEU A 162 -5.01 15.46 -20.71
C LEU A 162 -3.66 16.18 -20.67
N LEU A 163 -2.90 16.11 -21.78
CA LEU A 163 -1.57 16.73 -21.84
C LEU A 163 -1.66 18.27 -21.75
N LYS A 164 -2.63 18.86 -22.42
CA LYS A 164 -2.91 20.32 -22.31
C LYS A 164 -3.25 20.72 -20.87
N MET A 165 -4.09 19.93 -20.19
CA MET A 165 -4.45 20.16 -18.79
C MET A 165 -3.21 20.08 -17.89
N CYS A 166 -2.43 19.01 -18.00
CA CYS A 166 -1.22 18.85 -17.20
C CYS A 166 -0.22 19.99 -17.42
N LYS A 167 -0.05 20.44 -18.66
CA LYS A 167 0.84 21.58 -18.97
C LYS A 167 0.30 22.90 -18.41
N ALA A 168 -0.99 23.16 -18.54
CA ALA A 168 -1.60 24.39 -18.02
C ALA A 168 -1.49 24.52 -16.49
N ILE A 169 -1.72 23.42 -15.74
CA ILE A 169 -1.56 23.45 -14.29
C ILE A 169 -0.08 23.49 -13.86
N GLU A 170 0.84 22.94 -14.66
CA GLU A 170 2.28 23.12 -14.44
C GLU A 170 2.67 24.57 -14.61
N ASP A 171 2.24 25.23 -15.69
CA ASP A 171 2.51 26.65 -15.96
C ASP A 171 1.89 27.56 -14.88
N ALA A 172 0.78 27.14 -14.26
CA ALA A 172 0.16 27.80 -13.10
C ALA A 172 0.92 27.58 -11.78
N GLY A 173 1.95 26.73 -11.77
CA GLY A 173 2.84 26.53 -10.63
C GLY A 173 2.44 25.40 -9.68
N VAL A 174 1.71 24.36 -10.14
CA VAL A 174 1.41 23.18 -9.34
C VAL A 174 2.69 22.52 -8.84
N ASP A 175 2.70 22.05 -7.59
CA ASP A 175 3.88 21.39 -7.03
C ASP A 175 3.95 19.88 -7.36
N ARG A 176 2.80 19.26 -7.75
CA ARG A 176 2.70 17.85 -8.06
C ARG A 176 1.40 17.52 -8.83
N ILE A 177 1.46 16.62 -9.79
CA ILE A 177 0.29 16.14 -10.53
C ILE A 177 0.04 14.67 -10.19
N SER A 178 -1.18 14.34 -9.77
CA SER A 178 -1.61 12.96 -9.54
C SER A 178 -2.35 12.42 -10.75
N LEU A 179 -1.90 11.24 -11.21
CA LEU A 179 -2.40 10.52 -12.38
C LEU A 179 -3.22 9.32 -11.93
N PRO A 180 -4.57 9.41 -11.92
CA PRO A 180 -5.40 8.31 -11.45
C PRO A 180 -5.83 7.37 -12.57
N ASP A 181 -5.89 6.07 -12.24
CA ASP A 181 -6.75 5.10 -12.89
C ASP A 181 -8.01 4.93 -12.03
N THR A 182 -8.93 5.87 -12.19
CA THR A 182 -10.10 6.07 -11.29
C THR A 182 -11.05 4.87 -11.27
N VAL A 183 -11.15 4.13 -12.36
CA VAL A 183 -12.04 2.95 -12.46
C VAL A 183 -11.27 1.63 -12.54
N GLY A 184 -9.96 1.64 -12.34
CA GLY A 184 -9.13 0.44 -12.28
C GLY A 184 -9.12 -0.39 -13.58
N ILE A 185 -9.16 0.28 -14.75
CA ILE A 185 -9.32 -0.40 -16.06
C ILE A 185 -8.01 -0.66 -16.81
N MET A 186 -6.90 -0.07 -16.35
CA MET A 186 -5.64 -0.18 -17.06
C MET A 186 -4.92 -1.50 -16.77
N ARG A 187 -4.24 -2.03 -17.80
CA ARG A 187 -3.21 -3.06 -17.64
C ARG A 187 -1.87 -2.40 -17.26
N PRO A 188 -0.91 -3.12 -16.66
CA PRO A 188 0.39 -2.54 -16.29
C PRO A 188 1.11 -1.84 -17.46
N ILE A 189 1.14 -2.44 -18.66
CA ILE A 189 1.73 -1.77 -19.83
C ILE A 189 0.96 -0.51 -20.24
N GLY A 190 -0.35 -0.50 -20.06
CA GLY A 190 -1.18 0.69 -20.31
C GLY A 190 -0.84 1.81 -19.33
N MET A 191 -0.72 1.48 -18.03
CA MET A 191 -0.33 2.43 -16.99
C MET A 191 1.08 2.99 -17.22
N TYR A 192 2.02 2.12 -17.59
CA TYR A 192 3.37 2.56 -17.99
C TYR A 192 3.32 3.59 -19.12
N ASN A 193 2.61 3.28 -20.21
CA ASN A 193 2.53 4.17 -21.38
C ASN A 193 1.80 5.48 -21.06
N PHE A 194 0.76 5.44 -20.23
CA PHE A 194 0.01 6.60 -19.76
C PHE A 194 0.91 7.57 -19.00
N VAL A 195 1.59 7.07 -17.97
CA VAL A 195 2.51 7.86 -17.16
C VAL A 195 3.67 8.39 -17.99
N LYS A 196 4.29 7.53 -18.82
CA LYS A 196 5.40 7.93 -19.69
C LYS A 196 5.02 9.09 -20.60
N LYS A 197 3.84 9.04 -21.21
CA LYS A 197 3.32 10.11 -22.10
C LYS A 197 3.16 11.44 -21.35
N VAL A 198 2.65 11.42 -20.12
CA VAL A 198 2.55 12.64 -19.29
C VAL A 198 3.94 13.10 -18.84
N ARG A 199 4.83 12.18 -18.44
CA ARG A 199 6.20 12.52 -18.02
C ARG A 199 7.02 13.20 -19.12
N GLU A 200 6.76 12.85 -20.39
CA GLU A 200 7.40 13.50 -21.54
C GLU A 200 6.88 14.94 -21.78
N ALA A 201 5.73 15.30 -21.23
CA ALA A 201 5.08 16.60 -21.43
C ALA A 201 5.30 17.60 -20.29
N VAL A 202 5.61 17.14 -19.06
CA VAL A 202 5.76 18.00 -17.88
C VAL A 202 6.98 17.61 -17.06
N ASP A 203 7.54 18.56 -16.30
CA ASP A 203 8.71 18.36 -15.44
C ASP A 203 8.38 18.22 -13.95
N VAL A 204 7.18 18.64 -13.51
CA VAL A 204 6.76 18.54 -12.11
C VAL A 204 6.66 17.09 -11.63
N PRO A 205 6.87 16.83 -10.33
CA PRO A 205 6.70 15.51 -9.76
C PRO A 205 5.31 14.90 -10.04
N LEU A 206 5.28 13.59 -10.34
CA LEU A 206 4.06 12.85 -10.66
C LEU A 206 3.73 11.83 -9.57
N ASP A 207 2.44 11.64 -9.29
CA ASP A 207 1.91 10.61 -8.39
C ASP A 207 1.06 9.61 -9.15
N ALA A 208 1.06 8.34 -8.68
CA ALA A 208 0.12 7.33 -9.13
C ALA A 208 -0.96 7.08 -8.07
N HIS A 209 -2.23 7.19 -8.49
CA HIS A 209 -3.40 6.80 -7.69
C HIS A 209 -4.24 5.82 -8.49
N VAL A 210 -4.21 4.54 -8.15
CA VAL A 210 -4.74 3.47 -9.00
C VAL A 210 -5.71 2.58 -8.23
N HIS A 211 -6.95 2.46 -8.72
CA HIS A 211 -7.96 1.59 -8.13
C HIS A 211 -7.80 0.12 -8.54
N ASN A 212 -8.39 -0.77 -7.74
CA ASN A 212 -8.15 -2.21 -7.80
C ASN A 212 -9.32 -3.01 -8.37
N ASP A 213 -10.18 -2.39 -9.16
CA ASP A 213 -11.44 -2.99 -9.63
C ASP A 213 -11.26 -4.32 -10.38
N ILE A 214 -10.12 -4.49 -11.07
CA ILE A 214 -9.76 -5.73 -11.79
C ILE A 214 -8.56 -6.45 -11.14
N GLY A 215 -8.09 -5.98 -9.99
CA GLY A 215 -6.98 -6.61 -9.26
C GLY A 215 -5.58 -6.20 -9.71
N PHE A 216 -5.43 -5.13 -10.50
CA PHE A 216 -4.13 -4.69 -11.02
C PHE A 216 -3.52 -3.49 -10.29
N ALA A 217 -4.13 -2.97 -9.24
CA ALA A 217 -3.67 -1.74 -8.58
C ALA A 217 -2.18 -1.79 -8.20
N LEU A 218 -1.74 -2.84 -7.52
CA LEU A 218 -0.35 -2.99 -7.11
C LEU A 218 0.61 -3.04 -8.32
N ALA A 219 0.29 -3.83 -9.33
CA ALA A 219 1.09 -3.95 -10.54
C ALA A 219 1.12 -2.64 -11.35
N ASN A 220 0.00 -1.92 -11.41
CA ASN A 220 -0.10 -0.62 -12.07
C ASN A 220 0.70 0.45 -11.33
N ALA A 221 0.69 0.46 -9.99
CA ALA A 221 1.50 1.38 -9.19
C ALA A 221 3.00 1.22 -9.50
N PHE A 222 3.48 -0.01 -9.62
CA PHE A 222 4.89 -0.25 -9.98
C PHE A 222 5.18 0.00 -11.45
N ALA A 223 4.27 -0.30 -12.37
CA ALA A 223 4.41 0.12 -13.78
C ALA A 223 4.48 1.65 -13.92
N ALA A 224 3.77 2.39 -13.06
CA ALA A 224 3.88 3.84 -13.00
C ALA A 224 5.26 4.30 -12.46
N CYS A 225 5.83 3.60 -11.46
CA CYS A 225 7.20 3.87 -10.99
C CYS A 225 8.23 3.68 -12.10
N ASP A 226 8.10 2.58 -12.85
CA ASP A 226 8.98 2.27 -13.98
C ASP A 226 8.88 3.32 -15.09
N ALA A 227 7.72 3.95 -15.24
CA ALA A 227 7.48 5.04 -16.19
C ALA A 227 7.89 6.43 -15.69
N GLY A 228 8.21 6.58 -14.38
CA GLY A 228 8.77 7.80 -13.84
C GLY A 228 7.92 8.60 -12.87
N VAL A 229 6.93 7.99 -12.20
CA VAL A 229 6.28 8.67 -11.05
C VAL A 229 7.25 8.80 -9.87
N ASP A 230 6.98 9.75 -9.01
CA ASP A 230 7.79 10.08 -7.84
C ASP A 230 7.14 9.60 -6.54
N GLN A 231 5.83 9.29 -6.56
CA GLN A 231 5.05 8.91 -5.40
C GLN A 231 3.93 7.94 -5.75
N ILE A 232 3.70 6.97 -4.86
CA ILE A 232 2.56 6.03 -4.91
C ILE A 232 1.58 6.40 -3.79
N HIS A 233 0.28 6.34 -4.10
CA HIS A 233 -0.78 6.42 -3.11
C HIS A 233 -1.16 5.03 -2.61
N THR A 234 -1.28 4.89 -1.29
CA THR A 234 -1.61 3.64 -0.60
C THR A 234 -2.72 3.84 0.42
N THR A 235 -3.30 2.75 0.89
CA THR A 235 -4.02 2.71 2.15
C THR A 235 -3.58 1.49 2.96
N ILE A 236 -3.72 1.53 4.29
CA ILE A 236 -3.53 0.34 5.10
C ILE A 236 -4.53 -0.71 4.61
N ASP A 237 -4.04 -1.93 4.37
CA ASP A 237 -4.79 -3.06 3.81
C ASP A 237 -5.42 -2.85 2.42
N GLY A 238 -5.19 -1.72 1.78
CA GLY A 238 -5.75 -1.41 0.47
C GLY A 238 -7.23 -1.06 0.51
N ILE A 239 -7.79 -0.70 1.68
CA ILE A 239 -9.20 -0.29 1.81
C ILE A 239 -9.45 1.03 1.05
N GLY A 240 -10.66 1.21 0.53
CA GLY A 240 -11.03 2.43 -0.20
C GLY A 240 -12.34 2.27 -0.94
N GLU A 241 -12.66 3.25 -1.77
CA GLU A 241 -13.84 3.23 -2.62
C GLU A 241 -13.88 1.95 -3.47
N ARG A 242 -15.01 1.27 -3.51
CA ARG A 242 -15.22 -0.01 -4.21
C ARG A 242 -14.25 -1.10 -3.75
N THR A 243 -13.17 -1.33 -4.51
CA THR A 243 -12.16 -2.38 -4.25
C THR A 243 -10.84 -1.83 -3.72
N GLY A 244 -10.79 -0.52 -3.43
CA GLY A 244 -9.64 0.17 -2.85
C GLY A 244 -8.50 0.44 -3.83
N ILE A 245 -7.32 0.70 -3.26
CA ILE A 245 -6.09 1.11 -3.95
C ILE A 245 -4.90 0.24 -3.46
N PRO A 246 -3.64 0.46 -3.94
CA PRO A 246 -2.51 -0.37 -3.53
C PRO A 246 -2.35 -0.44 -2.01
N PRO A 247 -2.22 -1.65 -1.42
CA PRO A 247 -2.04 -1.77 0.01
C PRO A 247 -0.64 -1.34 0.45
N LEU A 248 -0.56 -0.59 1.54
CA LEU A 248 0.69 -0.04 2.09
C LEU A 248 1.74 -1.13 2.34
N ALA A 249 1.34 -2.29 2.88
CA ALA A 249 2.27 -3.35 3.24
C ALA A 249 3.01 -3.89 2.01
N GLU A 250 2.28 -4.22 0.94
CA GLU A 250 2.85 -4.75 -0.28
C GLU A 250 3.72 -3.72 -1.01
N VAL A 251 3.29 -2.45 -1.02
CA VAL A 251 4.07 -1.35 -1.61
C VAL A 251 5.37 -1.13 -0.86
N ALA A 252 5.33 -1.00 0.47
CA ALA A 252 6.51 -0.74 1.28
C ALA A 252 7.55 -1.87 1.19
N VAL A 253 7.08 -3.12 1.23
CA VAL A 253 7.94 -4.30 1.08
C VAL A 253 8.57 -4.35 -0.30
N ALA A 254 7.81 -4.13 -1.37
CA ALA A 254 8.35 -4.13 -2.74
C ALA A 254 9.35 -2.98 -2.96
N LEU A 255 9.06 -1.77 -2.49
CA LEU A 255 10.00 -0.64 -2.57
C LEU A 255 11.31 -0.96 -1.85
N THR A 256 11.27 -1.61 -0.69
CA THR A 256 12.46 -1.94 0.09
C THR A 256 13.25 -3.09 -0.52
N TYR A 257 12.60 -4.20 -0.86
CA TYR A 257 13.29 -5.45 -1.23
C TYR A 257 13.52 -5.60 -2.74
N LEU A 258 12.61 -5.11 -3.59
CA LEU A 258 12.70 -5.27 -5.05
C LEU A 258 13.28 -4.02 -5.72
N TYR A 259 12.73 -2.86 -5.41
CA TYR A 259 13.16 -1.59 -6.02
C TYR A 259 14.40 -0.99 -5.35
N LYS A 260 14.75 -1.44 -4.14
CA LYS A 260 15.86 -0.88 -3.35
C LYS A 260 15.75 0.65 -3.20
N SER A 261 14.52 1.17 -3.20
CA SER A 261 14.23 2.59 -3.05
C SER A 261 14.70 3.05 -1.66
N PRO A 262 15.46 4.14 -1.55
CA PRO A 262 15.89 4.67 -0.26
C PRO A 262 14.68 5.11 0.57
N ASN A 263 14.39 4.40 1.65
CA ASN A 263 13.33 4.71 2.60
C ASN A 263 13.69 4.18 4.00
N ASP A 264 13.02 4.69 5.02
CA ASP A 264 13.23 4.34 6.43
C ASP A 264 11.97 3.68 7.02
N PHE A 265 11.22 2.91 6.22
CA PHE A 265 9.99 2.27 6.68
C PHE A 265 10.24 1.29 7.83
N ARG A 266 9.45 1.43 8.88
CA ARG A 266 9.35 0.49 9.98
C ARG A 266 8.50 -0.71 9.57
N LEU A 267 9.04 -1.57 8.68
CA LEU A 267 8.32 -2.72 8.14
C LEU A 267 7.82 -3.68 9.23
N ASP A 268 8.50 -3.72 10.38
CA ASP A 268 8.11 -4.47 11.56
C ASP A 268 6.74 -4.08 12.14
N MET A 269 6.19 -2.91 11.76
CA MET A 269 4.88 -2.42 12.17
C MET A 269 3.72 -2.80 11.23
N LEU A 270 3.98 -3.43 10.08
CA LEU A 270 2.96 -3.66 9.06
C LEU A 270 1.77 -4.47 9.58
N LEU A 271 2.03 -5.51 10.35
CA LEU A 271 0.97 -6.31 10.95
C LEU A 271 0.17 -5.52 12.02
N ASP A 272 0.83 -4.64 12.77
CA ASP A 272 0.16 -3.84 13.79
C ASP A 272 -0.71 -2.74 13.17
N LEU A 273 -0.28 -2.14 12.04
CA LEU A 273 -1.11 -1.22 11.25
C LEU A 273 -2.36 -1.92 10.70
N SER A 274 -2.22 -3.12 10.15
CA SER A 274 -3.34 -3.92 9.66
C SER A 274 -4.33 -4.27 10.78
N ARG A 275 -3.83 -4.70 11.94
CA ARG A 275 -4.66 -5.00 13.12
C ARG A 275 -5.40 -3.78 13.66
N LEU A 276 -4.74 -2.61 13.64
CA LEU A 276 -5.39 -1.36 14.05
C LEU A 276 -6.61 -1.06 13.18
N ILE A 277 -6.50 -1.23 11.87
CA ILE A 277 -7.62 -1.02 10.95
C ILE A 277 -8.70 -2.11 11.15
N GLU A 278 -8.33 -3.39 11.32
CA GLU A 278 -9.28 -4.46 11.64
C GLU A 278 -10.06 -4.14 12.94
N GLU A 279 -9.37 -3.67 13.99
CA GLU A 279 -10.00 -3.27 15.27
C GLU A 279 -11.00 -2.13 15.08
N TYR A 280 -10.65 -1.10 14.26
CA TYR A 280 -11.48 0.09 14.10
C TYR A 280 -12.63 -0.09 13.13
N THR A 281 -12.51 -0.98 12.17
CA THR A 281 -13.49 -1.14 11.08
C THR A 281 -14.22 -2.47 11.12
N SER A 282 -13.70 -3.46 11.86
CA SER A 282 -14.13 -4.87 11.81
C SER A 282 -13.93 -5.51 10.41
N ILE A 283 -13.21 -4.84 9.50
CA ILE A 283 -12.85 -5.39 8.19
C ILE A 283 -11.55 -6.17 8.35
N LYS A 284 -11.68 -7.50 8.29
CA LYS A 284 -10.54 -8.40 8.39
C LYS A 284 -9.90 -8.61 7.03
N PRO A 285 -8.56 -8.49 6.90
CA PRO A 285 -7.86 -8.93 5.70
C PRO A 285 -8.13 -10.41 5.42
N TYR A 286 -8.30 -10.79 4.15
CA TYR A 286 -8.46 -12.21 3.81
C TYR A 286 -7.21 -13.02 4.19
N ASP A 287 -7.38 -14.28 4.57
CA ASP A 287 -6.32 -15.10 5.18
C ASP A 287 -5.06 -15.23 4.33
N SER A 288 -5.17 -15.30 3.01
CA SER A 288 -4.05 -15.38 2.07
C SER A 288 -3.55 -14.02 1.57
N LYS A 289 -3.95 -12.90 2.20
CA LYS A 289 -3.41 -11.58 1.86
C LYS A 289 -1.89 -11.57 2.02
N PRO A 290 -1.13 -11.06 1.04
CA PRO A 290 0.32 -10.96 1.18
C PRO A 290 0.72 -10.21 2.45
N ILE A 291 1.86 -10.57 3.03
CA ILE A 291 2.54 -9.92 4.16
C ILE A 291 1.75 -10.01 5.49
N VAL A 292 0.52 -9.50 5.55
CA VAL A 292 -0.25 -9.34 6.81
C VAL A 292 -1.31 -10.42 7.02
N GLY A 293 -1.69 -11.14 5.99
CA GLY A 293 -2.71 -12.18 6.07
C GLY A 293 -2.35 -13.30 7.06
N SER A 294 -3.37 -13.89 7.68
CA SER A 294 -3.18 -14.91 8.73
C SER A 294 -2.45 -16.16 8.21
N SER A 295 -2.48 -16.40 6.90
CA SER A 295 -1.82 -17.54 6.24
C SER A 295 -0.51 -17.21 5.52
N ALA A 296 -0.11 -15.91 5.47
CA ALA A 296 1.04 -15.45 4.68
C ALA A 296 2.36 -16.21 5.00
N TYR A 297 2.53 -16.66 6.25
CA TYR A 297 3.71 -17.39 6.72
C TYR A 297 3.36 -18.72 7.38
N LYS A 298 2.26 -19.37 6.92
CA LYS A 298 1.88 -20.71 7.35
C LYS A 298 2.36 -21.76 6.36
N HIS A 299 2.97 -22.83 6.86
CA HIS A 299 3.45 -23.94 6.06
C HIS A 299 2.73 -25.24 6.47
N LYS A 300 2.05 -25.90 5.51
CA LYS A 300 1.25 -27.11 5.72
C LYS A 300 1.82 -28.34 5.00
N ALA A 301 2.34 -28.17 3.77
CA ALA A 301 2.81 -29.28 2.96
C ALA A 301 4.10 -29.91 3.51
N GLY A 302 4.15 -31.24 3.61
CA GLY A 302 5.27 -31.97 4.22
C GLY A 302 6.63 -31.69 3.57
N THR A 303 6.69 -31.53 2.25
CA THR A 303 7.92 -31.17 1.51
C THR A 303 8.38 -29.76 1.83
N HIS A 304 7.45 -28.80 1.91
CA HIS A 304 7.73 -27.41 2.30
C HIS A 304 8.23 -27.37 3.75
N LEU A 305 7.54 -28.08 4.66
CA LEU A 305 7.93 -28.13 6.05
C LEU A 305 9.34 -28.69 6.22
N ALA A 306 9.68 -29.76 5.52
CA ALA A 306 11.01 -30.35 5.58
C ALA A 306 12.10 -29.36 5.11
N ALA A 307 11.81 -28.55 4.10
CA ALA A 307 12.75 -27.53 3.62
C ALA A 307 12.86 -26.34 4.58
N ILE A 308 11.73 -25.82 5.07
CA ILE A 308 11.69 -24.69 6.03
C ILE A 308 12.43 -25.04 7.33
N LEU A 309 12.29 -26.26 7.83
CA LEU A 309 13.02 -26.73 9.02
C LEU A 309 14.55 -26.78 8.82
N ARG A 310 15.02 -26.88 7.57
CA ARG A 310 16.46 -26.81 7.22
C ARG A 310 16.91 -25.38 6.93
N ASN A 311 16.15 -24.69 6.10
CA ASN A 311 16.43 -23.31 5.70
C ASN A 311 15.11 -22.60 5.31
N PRO A 312 14.62 -21.64 6.12
CA PRO A 312 13.40 -20.91 5.82
C PRO A 312 13.40 -20.22 4.45
N ALA A 313 14.55 -19.72 4.00
CA ALA A 313 14.69 -19.04 2.71
C ALA A 313 14.38 -19.94 1.49
N ALA A 314 14.17 -21.26 1.69
CA ALA A 314 13.70 -22.13 0.62
C ALA A 314 12.28 -21.80 0.13
N TYR A 315 11.45 -21.18 0.97
CA TYR A 315 10.05 -20.85 0.66
C TYR A 315 9.60 -19.48 1.20
N GLU A 316 10.46 -18.76 1.90
CA GLU A 316 10.17 -17.43 2.41
C GLU A 316 11.08 -16.41 1.74
N PRO A 317 10.53 -15.52 0.89
CA PRO A 317 11.32 -14.47 0.23
C PRO A 317 11.83 -13.42 1.22
N ILE A 318 11.11 -13.25 2.33
CA ILE A 318 11.38 -12.26 3.38
C ILE A 318 11.09 -12.91 4.74
N PRO A 319 11.97 -12.76 5.72
CA PRO A 319 11.72 -13.28 7.07
C PRO A 319 10.44 -12.64 7.66
N PRO A 320 9.51 -13.42 8.23
CA PRO A 320 8.25 -12.89 8.76
C PRO A 320 8.44 -11.80 9.81
N ARG A 321 9.49 -11.85 10.63
CA ARG A 321 9.81 -10.82 11.63
C ARG A 321 10.13 -9.46 11.04
N ALA A 322 10.72 -9.44 9.84
CA ALA A 322 11.04 -8.19 9.17
C ALA A 322 9.78 -7.36 8.86
N VAL A 323 8.61 -7.99 8.88
CA VAL A 323 7.31 -7.38 8.61
C VAL A 323 6.33 -7.50 9.80
N GLY A 324 6.84 -7.78 10.99
CA GLY A 324 6.04 -7.91 12.22
C GLY A 324 5.22 -9.20 12.33
N ASN A 325 5.36 -10.12 11.35
CA ASN A 325 4.62 -11.38 11.32
C ASN A 325 5.42 -12.55 11.95
N ARG A 326 4.82 -13.74 12.01
CA ARG A 326 5.42 -14.95 12.61
C ARG A 326 5.21 -16.14 11.69
N ARG A 327 6.23 -17.00 11.62
CA ARG A 327 6.15 -18.30 10.95
C ARG A 327 5.30 -19.25 11.78
N ARG A 328 4.46 -20.03 11.08
CA ARG A 328 3.61 -21.04 11.72
C ARG A 328 3.64 -22.34 10.92
N ILE A 329 3.57 -23.45 11.63
CA ILE A 329 3.44 -24.78 11.02
C ILE A 329 2.04 -25.30 11.29
N VAL A 330 1.39 -25.78 10.25
CA VAL A 330 0.07 -26.41 10.32
C VAL A 330 0.22 -27.90 10.06
N PHE A 331 -0.12 -28.72 11.04
CA PHE A 331 -0.12 -30.16 10.92
C PHE A 331 -1.53 -30.64 10.53
N GLY A 332 -1.59 -31.56 9.58
CA GLY A 332 -2.83 -32.13 9.08
C GLY A 332 -2.55 -33.23 8.06
N GLU A 333 -3.50 -33.51 7.20
CA GLU A 333 -3.44 -34.62 6.22
C GLU A 333 -2.18 -34.65 5.31
N LEU A 334 -1.58 -33.49 5.04
CA LEU A 334 -0.38 -33.33 4.22
C LEU A 334 0.92 -33.44 5.03
N ALA A 335 0.83 -33.63 6.36
CA ALA A 335 2.00 -33.81 7.20
C ALA A 335 2.69 -35.14 6.88
N GLY A 336 3.93 -35.07 6.37
CA GLY A 336 4.76 -36.22 6.15
C GLY A 336 5.55 -36.63 7.40
N LYS A 337 6.36 -37.69 7.29
CA LYS A 337 7.22 -38.22 8.37
C LYS A 337 8.08 -37.12 9.03
N THR A 338 8.67 -36.21 8.27
CA THR A 338 9.48 -35.10 8.81
C THR A 338 8.67 -34.18 9.70
N GLY A 339 7.42 -33.84 9.29
CA GLY A 339 6.51 -33.05 10.10
C GLY A 339 6.12 -33.74 11.38
N ALA A 340 5.78 -35.04 11.31
CA ALA A 340 5.45 -35.85 12.48
C ALA A 340 6.64 -35.95 13.46
N ALA A 341 7.84 -36.20 12.96
CA ALA A 341 9.05 -36.27 13.80
C ALA A 341 9.34 -34.89 14.47
N TYR A 342 9.07 -33.79 13.77
CA TYR A 342 9.20 -32.49 14.37
C TYR A 342 8.14 -32.22 15.46
N LEU A 343 6.88 -32.56 15.22
CA LEU A 343 5.82 -32.47 16.24
C LEU A 343 6.17 -33.32 17.48
N MET A 344 6.64 -34.56 17.29
CA MET A 344 7.10 -35.41 18.39
C MET A 344 8.22 -34.75 19.20
N SER A 345 9.16 -34.08 18.52
CA SER A 345 10.24 -33.37 19.22
C SER A 345 9.78 -32.20 20.05
N LEU A 346 8.72 -31.51 19.62
CA LEU A 346 8.11 -30.43 20.40
C LEU A 346 7.41 -30.93 21.65
N LEU A 347 6.87 -32.15 21.57
CA LEU A 347 6.21 -32.84 22.68
C LEU A 347 7.16 -33.61 23.61
N GLY A 348 8.48 -33.56 23.32
CA GLY A 348 9.48 -34.28 24.11
C GLY A 348 9.44 -35.82 23.91
N LEU A 349 8.83 -36.29 22.82
CA LEU A 349 8.71 -37.73 22.52
C LEU A 349 9.93 -38.23 21.72
N ASP A 350 10.29 -39.51 21.93
CA ASP A 350 11.37 -40.15 21.22
C ASP A 350 11.13 -40.23 19.71
N LYS A 351 12.14 -39.84 18.95
CA LYS A 351 12.11 -39.79 17.49
C LYS A 351 12.56 -41.11 16.90
N ASN A 352 11.68 -42.09 16.82
CA ASN A 352 11.95 -43.28 15.99
C ASN A 352 11.08 -43.26 14.73
N ASP A 353 11.56 -43.94 13.70
CA ASP A 353 10.96 -43.93 12.36
C ASP A 353 9.53 -44.49 12.35
N ASP A 354 9.25 -45.50 13.16
CA ASP A 354 7.94 -46.15 13.17
C ASP A 354 6.91 -45.33 13.96
N ALA A 355 7.32 -44.72 15.07
CA ALA A 355 6.49 -43.78 15.78
C ALA A 355 6.16 -42.54 14.90
N ALA A 356 7.15 -41.99 14.17
CA ALA A 356 6.91 -40.86 13.24
C ALA A 356 5.97 -41.25 12.09
N LYS A 357 6.02 -42.47 11.57
CA LYS A 357 5.07 -42.99 10.58
C LYS A 357 3.65 -43.09 11.16
N SER A 358 3.53 -43.63 12.38
CA SER A 358 2.24 -43.76 13.08
C SER A 358 1.61 -42.40 13.36
N VAL A 359 2.37 -41.44 13.86
CA VAL A 359 1.90 -40.04 14.06
C VAL A 359 1.51 -39.40 12.73
N ALA A 360 2.31 -39.59 11.66
CA ALA A 360 1.96 -39.07 10.34
C ALA A 360 0.66 -39.68 9.80
N ALA A 361 0.41 -40.96 10.06
CA ALA A 361 -0.83 -41.64 9.69
C ALA A 361 -2.04 -41.05 10.48
N GLY A 362 -1.88 -40.80 11.78
CA GLY A 362 -2.90 -40.14 12.59
C GLY A 362 -3.22 -38.72 12.12
N LEU A 363 -2.21 -37.92 11.78
CA LEU A 363 -2.37 -36.57 11.25
C LEU A 363 -3.16 -36.53 9.93
N LYS A 364 -3.11 -37.60 9.11
CA LYS A 364 -3.90 -37.68 7.86
C LYS A 364 -5.39 -37.80 8.09
N GLY A 365 -5.83 -38.18 9.28
CA GLY A 365 -7.24 -38.22 9.68
C GLY A 365 -7.83 -36.88 10.08
N LEU A 366 -6.98 -35.87 10.33
CA LEU A 366 -7.44 -34.55 10.75
C LEU A 366 -8.22 -33.84 9.64
N ARG A 367 -9.29 -33.15 10.01
CA ARG A 367 -10.14 -32.34 9.11
C ARG A 367 -10.03 -30.87 9.47
N MET A 368 -10.68 -30.01 8.68
CA MET A 368 -10.80 -28.58 8.98
C MET A 368 -11.44 -28.40 10.36
N GLY A 369 -10.80 -27.69 11.25
CA GLY A 369 -11.18 -27.54 12.66
C GLY A 369 -10.33 -28.36 13.63
N ASP A 370 -9.71 -29.46 13.18
CA ASP A 370 -8.84 -30.32 14.02
C ASP A 370 -7.34 -30.05 13.78
N LEU A 371 -7.00 -29.07 12.93
CA LEU A 371 -5.63 -28.80 12.54
C LEU A 371 -4.84 -28.25 13.73
N ILE A 372 -3.64 -28.80 13.93
CA ILE A 372 -2.71 -28.33 14.96
C ILE A 372 -1.84 -27.22 14.34
N GLU A 373 -1.97 -26.00 14.86
CA GLU A 373 -1.16 -24.85 14.48
C GLU A 373 -0.16 -24.52 15.58
N ILE A 374 1.13 -24.50 15.25
CA ILE A 374 2.19 -24.21 16.22
C ILE A 374 3.06 -23.06 15.68
N PRO A 375 3.28 -22.00 16.46
CA PRO A 375 4.28 -20.99 16.13
C PRO A 375 5.66 -21.64 16.07
N LEU A 376 6.39 -21.42 15.01
CA LEU A 376 7.79 -21.84 14.91
C LEU A 376 8.64 -20.73 15.52
N GLU A 377 8.94 -20.90 16.81
CA GLU A 377 9.79 -19.94 17.52
C GLU A 377 11.26 -20.01 17.08
N ASP A 378 11.96 -18.94 17.35
CA ASP A 378 13.33 -18.57 17.03
C ASP A 378 14.42 -19.54 17.50
N ARG A 379 14.10 -20.57 18.23
CA ARG A 379 15.08 -21.58 18.67
C ARG A 379 15.76 -22.29 17.50
N LEU A 380 15.08 -22.38 16.35
CA LEU A 380 15.68 -22.95 15.14
C LEU A 380 16.63 -21.97 14.45
N GLU A 381 16.36 -20.67 14.46
CA GLU A 381 17.28 -19.65 13.92
C GLU A 381 18.60 -19.60 14.71
N LYS A 382 18.55 -19.74 16.03
CA LYS A 382 19.76 -19.83 16.87
C LYS A 382 20.56 -21.10 16.64
N LYS A 383 19.93 -22.25 16.33
CA LYS A 383 20.63 -23.50 16.06
C LYS A 383 21.33 -23.49 14.70
N ILE A 384 20.71 -22.87 13.69
CA ILE A 384 21.30 -22.72 12.35
C ILE A 384 22.50 -21.75 12.37
N ILE A 385 22.51 -20.78 13.28
CA ILE A 385 23.64 -19.84 13.44
C ILE A 385 24.79 -20.46 14.24
N ASN A 386 24.50 -21.36 15.18
CA ASN A 386 25.52 -21.96 16.05
C ASN A 386 26.12 -23.30 15.51
N ASP A 387 25.52 -23.90 14.46
CA ASP A 387 26.07 -25.10 13.76
C ASP A 387 26.96 -24.70 12.55
N LYS A 388 27.39 -23.44 12.49
CA LYS A 388 28.46 -22.91 11.63
C LYS A 388 29.68 -22.58 12.53
#